data_8f42c9c568c2d7e2c06e6229e5d138c0
#
_entry.id   8f42c9c568c2d7e2c06e6229e5d138c0
#
_cell.length_a   1.000
_cell.length_b   1.000
_cell.length_c   1.000
_cell.angle_alpha   90.00
_cell.angle_beta   90.00
_cell.angle_gamma   90.00
#
_symmetry.space_group_name_H-M   'P 1'
#
loop_
_entity.id
_entity.type
_entity.pdbx_description
1 polymer ?
#
loop_
_entity_poly.entity_id
_entity_poly.type
_entity_poly.pdbx_seq_one_letter_code
_entity_poly.pdbx_strand_id
1 'polypeptide(L)'
;MRKSILAAAAVAATVGLALAGCSAGGSTTSASKVVHLTYWSGFTGGDSATYKKAIAEFNKTHPDIQVSFQLEPWDTIAQKLPTAIASGSGPDIATPDYNVATIQQYVANGLALPMTSVVGNKKGEVPASAVPKSILDSMTIHGKIYAMPASFTTLMLYYNVKLLAAAGLQPPTTMTELQSDAVKLSGNGKFGIALADNNTIAQWPVLIWADGGDIVNAKGCSSLGTAKTIASVTTWADLVRNKKITQVGLSGQDADNLFAAGKAAFEINGPNAAGEYTPAGIDFKVVPVPTGASGKPVTLASTAPTIISAKTKYPKQAQEFLAWWMGKQAQTIISVGAADGPARTDMGSDPALKANPLVQSFSAQVKDSRLFLPTVKEFNYINANIFQPAIQTITRSGNASSVLKAANAQLNTLLGCQ
;
A
#
# COMPACT_ATOMS: atom_id res chain seq x y z
N MET A 1 -63.55 1.68 26.49
CA MET A 1 -64.66 0.75 26.63
C MET A 1 -64.27 -0.61 26.07
N ARG A 2 -64.46 -1.67 26.93
CA ARG A 2 -64.51 -3.12 26.63
C ARG A 2 -63.25 -3.75 26.03
N LYS A 3 -62.40 -4.50 26.78
CA LYS A 3 -62.55 -5.78 27.52
C LYS A 3 -62.92 -6.96 26.59
N SER A 4 -61.99 -7.96 26.51
CA SER A 4 -62.21 -9.40 26.75
C SER A 4 -60.97 -10.14 26.27
N ILE A 5 -60.10 -10.79 26.99
CA ILE A 5 -60.05 -11.90 27.95
C ILE A 5 -60.43 -13.27 27.32
N LEU A 6 -59.54 -14.26 27.64
CA LEU A 6 -59.66 -15.72 27.67
C LEU A 6 -59.33 -16.50 26.39
N ALA A 7 -58.69 -17.68 26.42
CA ALA A 7 -58.23 -18.57 27.51
C ALA A 7 -57.27 -19.62 26.94
N ALA A 8 -56.56 -20.26 27.84
CA ALA A 8 -55.62 -21.36 27.71
C ALA A 8 -56.26 -22.70 27.26
N ALA A 9 -55.45 -23.58 26.68
CA ALA A 9 -55.58 -25.04 26.88
C ALA A 9 -54.22 -25.73 26.74
N ALA A 10 -53.75 -26.29 27.82
CA ALA A 10 -52.66 -27.23 27.89
C ALA A 10 -53.18 -28.65 27.57
N VAL A 11 -52.40 -29.43 26.81
CA VAL A 11 -52.54 -30.90 26.78
C VAL A 11 -51.15 -31.50 26.90
N ALA A 12 -50.94 -32.14 28.06
CA ALA A 12 -49.81 -33.06 28.30
C ALA A 12 -50.23 -34.45 27.82
N ALA A 13 -49.31 -35.14 27.15
CA ALA A 13 -49.38 -36.58 26.95
C ALA A 13 -47.97 -37.18 27.08
N THR A 14 -47.71 -37.81 28.18
CA THR A 14 -46.64 -38.77 28.50
C THR A 14 -46.96 -40.12 27.90
N VAL A 15 -45.94 -40.83 27.36
CA VAL A 15 -45.74 -42.32 27.26
C VAL A 15 -44.49 -42.44 26.34
N GLY A 16 -43.41 -43.23 26.59
CA GLY A 16 -43.03 -44.28 27.48
C GLY A 16 -41.70 -44.81 27.00
N LEU A 17 -40.85 -45.26 27.87
CA LEU A 17 -39.53 -45.83 27.63
C LEU A 17 -39.54 -47.05 26.66
N ALA A 18 -38.53 -47.10 25.78
CA ALA A 18 -37.96 -48.41 25.34
C ALA A 18 -36.42 -48.22 25.21
N LEU A 19 -35.71 -48.82 26.17
CA LEU A 19 -34.27 -49.08 26.08
C LEU A 19 -34.07 -50.22 25.06
N ALA A 20 -33.26 -49.96 24.04
CA ALA A 20 -32.53 -51.01 23.34
C ALA A 20 -31.15 -50.48 23.02
N GLY A 21 -30.15 -50.93 23.75
CA GLY A 21 -28.75 -50.67 23.51
C GLY A 21 -28.27 -51.38 22.25
N CYS A 22 -27.55 -50.64 21.42
CA CYS A 22 -26.54 -51.18 20.52
C CYS A 22 -25.32 -50.26 20.62
N SER A 23 -24.30 -50.74 21.29
CA SER A 23 -22.97 -50.24 21.27
C SER A 23 -22.37 -50.50 19.89
N ALA A 24 -22.42 -49.49 19.01
CA ALA A 24 -21.55 -49.40 17.87
C ALA A 24 -20.60 -48.23 18.14
N GLY A 25 -19.32 -48.56 18.30
CA GLY A 25 -18.24 -47.58 18.43
C GLY A 25 -18.16 -46.73 17.17
N GLY A 26 -18.95 -45.64 17.15
CA GLY A 26 -18.81 -44.60 16.22
C GLY A 26 -17.72 -43.65 16.75
N SER A 27 -16.56 -43.68 16.12
CA SER A 27 -15.60 -42.61 16.22
C SER A 27 -16.34 -41.31 15.84
N THR A 28 -16.74 -40.54 16.84
CA THR A 28 -17.18 -39.16 16.62
C THR A 28 -15.93 -38.39 16.14
N THR A 29 -15.73 -38.36 14.84
CA THR A 29 -14.94 -37.31 14.21
C THR A 29 -15.64 -36.02 14.62
N SER A 30 -15.10 -35.39 15.64
CA SER A 30 -15.48 -34.04 16.01
C SER A 30 -15.22 -33.20 14.75
N ALA A 31 -16.27 -32.84 14.04
CA ALA A 31 -16.15 -31.90 12.92
C ALA A 31 -15.44 -30.68 13.47
N SER A 32 -14.20 -30.43 13.05
CA SER A 32 -13.45 -29.27 13.51
C SER A 32 -14.28 -28.05 13.16
N LYS A 33 -14.59 -27.23 14.18
CA LYS A 33 -15.42 -26.04 13.97
C LYS A 33 -14.66 -25.11 13.05
N VAL A 34 -15.23 -24.78 11.90
CA VAL A 34 -14.64 -23.83 10.95
C VAL A 34 -14.38 -22.50 11.66
N VAL A 35 -13.15 -22.01 11.55
CA VAL A 35 -12.74 -20.71 12.09
C VAL A 35 -13.01 -19.64 11.03
N HIS A 36 -13.74 -18.60 11.41
CA HIS A 36 -13.99 -17.46 10.57
C HIS A 36 -13.11 -16.28 11.00
N LEU A 37 -12.23 -15.86 10.11
CA LEU A 37 -11.37 -14.69 10.27
C LEU A 37 -11.94 -13.51 9.48
N THR A 38 -11.77 -12.31 10.03
CA THR A 38 -12.07 -11.05 9.34
C THR A 38 -10.77 -10.35 8.98
N TYR A 39 -10.69 -9.86 7.73
CA TYR A 39 -9.53 -9.11 7.24
C TYR A 39 -9.97 -7.78 6.64
N TRP A 40 -9.48 -6.67 7.21
CA TRP A 40 -9.74 -5.31 6.69
C TRP A 40 -8.53 -4.75 5.95
N SER A 41 -8.79 -4.14 4.80
CA SER A 41 -7.73 -3.55 3.98
C SER A 41 -8.23 -2.40 3.12
N GLY A 42 -7.31 -1.54 2.71
CA GLY A 42 -7.56 -0.40 1.84
C GLY A 42 -7.34 -0.66 0.35
N PHE A 43 -7.16 -1.90 -0.10
CA PHE A 43 -6.97 -2.24 -1.52
C PHE A 43 -8.28 -2.09 -2.32
N THR A 44 -8.75 -0.85 -2.49
CA THR A 44 -10.01 -0.52 -3.17
C THR A 44 -9.83 -0.15 -4.65
N GLY A 45 -8.59 -0.03 -5.13
CA GLY A 45 -8.24 0.32 -6.51
C GLY A 45 -8.36 -0.82 -7.52
N GLY A 46 -7.71 -0.68 -8.66
CA GLY A 46 -7.71 -1.65 -9.75
C GLY A 46 -7.20 -3.05 -9.38
N ASP A 47 -6.45 -3.15 -8.29
CA ASP A 47 -5.93 -4.39 -7.71
C ASP A 47 -6.93 -5.16 -6.81
N SER A 48 -8.06 -4.57 -6.46
CA SER A 48 -9.04 -5.14 -5.52
C SER A 48 -9.51 -6.54 -5.91
N ALA A 49 -9.73 -6.78 -7.21
CA ALA A 49 -10.16 -8.06 -7.74
C ALA A 49 -9.09 -9.15 -7.50
N THR A 50 -7.82 -8.79 -7.58
CA THR A 50 -6.67 -9.68 -7.36
C THR A 50 -6.62 -10.15 -5.91
N TYR A 51 -6.75 -9.23 -4.95
CA TYR A 51 -6.75 -9.58 -3.52
C TYR A 51 -7.96 -10.45 -3.15
N LYS A 52 -9.15 -10.15 -3.69
CA LYS A 52 -10.33 -11.02 -3.53
C LYS A 52 -10.09 -12.43 -4.08
N LYS A 53 -9.42 -12.55 -5.24
CA LYS A 53 -9.06 -13.84 -5.82
C LYS A 53 -8.09 -14.63 -4.94
N ALA A 54 -7.07 -13.98 -4.36
CA ALA A 54 -6.15 -14.62 -3.43
C ALA A 54 -6.88 -15.15 -2.18
N ILE A 55 -7.77 -14.34 -1.59
CA ILE A 55 -8.60 -14.77 -0.44
C ILE A 55 -9.49 -15.98 -0.82
N ALA A 56 -10.14 -15.94 -1.98
CA ALA A 56 -10.98 -17.04 -2.44
C ALA A 56 -10.19 -18.33 -2.62
N GLU A 57 -8.95 -18.26 -3.12
CA GLU A 57 -8.09 -19.43 -3.26
C GLU A 57 -7.64 -19.97 -1.89
N PHE A 58 -7.33 -19.12 -0.92
CA PHE A 58 -7.10 -19.55 0.46
C PHE A 58 -8.32 -20.29 1.01
N ASN A 59 -9.49 -19.71 0.96
CA ASN A 59 -10.73 -20.28 1.48
C ASN A 59 -11.06 -21.64 0.84
N LYS A 60 -10.75 -21.80 -0.44
CA LYS A 60 -10.94 -23.05 -1.17
C LYS A 60 -10.00 -24.16 -0.69
N THR A 61 -8.75 -23.81 -0.39
CA THR A 61 -7.69 -24.75 -0.02
C THR A 61 -7.59 -25.02 1.48
N HIS A 62 -8.27 -24.21 2.32
CA HIS A 62 -8.29 -24.30 3.78
C HIS A 62 -9.73 -24.32 4.29
N PRO A 63 -10.45 -25.44 4.14
CA PRO A 63 -11.89 -25.51 4.47
C PRO A 63 -12.22 -25.31 5.95
N ASP A 64 -11.24 -25.47 6.82
CA ASP A 64 -11.32 -25.26 8.28
C ASP A 64 -11.06 -23.82 8.72
N ILE A 65 -10.54 -22.95 7.82
CA ILE A 65 -10.31 -21.53 8.05
C ILE A 65 -10.92 -20.74 6.89
N GLN A 66 -11.88 -19.87 7.19
CA GLN A 66 -12.51 -19.04 6.19
C GLN A 66 -12.24 -17.56 6.49
N VAL A 67 -11.71 -16.85 5.51
CA VAL A 67 -11.39 -15.42 5.63
C VAL A 67 -12.47 -14.58 4.93
N SER A 68 -13.09 -13.68 5.66
CA SER A 68 -13.99 -12.64 5.13
C SER A 68 -13.19 -11.37 4.91
N PHE A 69 -13.12 -10.91 3.65
CA PHE A 69 -12.33 -9.75 3.24
C PHE A 69 -13.20 -8.52 3.10
N GLN A 70 -12.94 -7.50 3.90
CA GLN A 70 -13.63 -6.22 3.90
C GLN A 70 -12.69 -5.12 3.38
N LEU A 71 -13.14 -4.44 2.34
CA LEU A 71 -12.43 -3.30 1.73
C LEU A 71 -13.08 -1.98 2.16
N GLU A 72 -12.25 -1.07 2.63
CA GLU A 72 -12.62 0.29 3.01
C GLU A 72 -11.58 1.26 2.44
N PRO A 73 -11.92 2.49 2.07
CA PRO A 73 -10.91 3.48 1.69
C PRO A 73 -9.81 3.62 2.74
N TRP A 74 -8.56 3.85 2.32
CA TRP A 74 -7.40 3.94 3.22
C TRP A 74 -7.61 4.93 4.37
N ASP A 75 -8.19 6.10 4.09
CA ASP A 75 -8.47 7.11 5.13
C ASP A 75 -9.49 6.59 6.16
N THR A 76 -10.46 5.81 5.71
CA THR A 76 -11.46 5.17 6.59
C THR A 76 -10.80 4.12 7.49
N ILE A 77 -9.91 3.28 6.91
CA ILE A 77 -9.12 2.31 7.69
C ILE A 77 -8.27 3.04 8.72
N ALA A 78 -7.50 4.05 8.31
CA ALA A 78 -6.62 4.78 9.21
C ALA A 78 -7.37 5.40 10.41
N GLN A 79 -8.59 5.90 10.18
CA GLN A 79 -9.43 6.50 11.24
C GLN A 79 -10.10 5.48 12.16
N LYS A 80 -10.66 4.41 11.59
CA LYS A 80 -11.50 3.45 12.34
C LYS A 80 -10.71 2.34 13.02
N LEU A 81 -9.67 1.82 12.35
CA LEU A 81 -9.02 0.57 12.73
C LEU A 81 -8.39 0.61 14.14
N PRO A 82 -7.66 1.66 14.57
CA PRO A 82 -7.06 1.68 15.90
C PRO A 82 -8.10 1.54 17.01
N THR A 83 -9.20 2.31 16.92
CA THR A 83 -10.30 2.26 17.91
C THR A 83 -11.04 0.93 17.87
N ALA A 84 -11.29 0.39 16.67
CA ALA A 84 -11.97 -0.90 16.51
C ALA A 84 -11.14 -2.05 17.12
N ILE A 85 -9.82 -2.08 16.90
CA ILE A 85 -8.95 -3.08 17.55
C ILE A 85 -8.96 -2.88 19.08
N ALA A 86 -8.77 -1.65 19.55
CA ALA A 86 -8.71 -1.37 21.01
C ALA A 86 -9.98 -1.82 21.73
N SER A 87 -11.15 -1.59 21.14
CA SER A 87 -12.46 -2.00 21.69
C SER A 87 -12.79 -3.49 21.52
N GLY A 88 -12.01 -4.22 20.69
CA GLY A 88 -12.28 -5.64 20.38
C GLY A 88 -13.39 -5.86 19.34
N SER A 89 -13.84 -4.80 18.65
CA SER A 89 -14.78 -4.87 17.53
C SER A 89 -14.10 -4.86 16.16
N GLY A 90 -12.76 -4.81 16.15
CA GLY A 90 -11.95 -4.80 14.94
C GLY A 90 -11.77 -6.18 14.30
N PRO A 91 -11.10 -6.22 13.14
CA PRO A 91 -10.81 -7.47 12.45
C PRO A 91 -9.74 -8.31 13.16
N ASP A 92 -9.61 -9.58 12.73
CA ASP A 92 -8.53 -10.47 13.17
C ASP A 92 -7.20 -10.12 12.49
N ILE A 93 -7.27 -9.69 11.23
CA ILE A 93 -6.15 -9.32 10.37
C ILE A 93 -6.45 -7.96 9.74
N ALA A 94 -5.45 -7.11 9.64
CA ALA A 94 -5.60 -5.82 8.98
C ALA A 94 -4.35 -5.41 8.21
N THR A 95 -4.56 -4.71 7.08
CA THR A 95 -3.55 -3.88 6.43
C THR A 95 -3.90 -2.41 6.73
N PRO A 96 -3.25 -1.79 7.72
CA PRO A 96 -3.65 -0.48 8.22
C PRO A 96 -3.33 0.68 7.29
N ASP A 97 -2.33 0.52 6.42
CA ASP A 97 -1.84 1.56 5.52
C ASP A 97 -1.01 0.91 4.40
N TYR A 98 -0.72 1.66 3.35
CA TYR A 98 0.23 1.28 2.31
C TYR A 98 1.70 1.65 2.66
N ASN A 99 1.94 2.25 3.83
CA ASN A 99 3.28 2.57 4.33
C ASN A 99 3.62 1.77 5.59
N VAL A 100 4.77 1.10 5.56
CA VAL A 100 5.25 0.24 6.64
C VAL A 100 5.49 0.98 7.96
N ALA A 101 5.77 2.28 7.94
CA ALA A 101 6.00 3.05 9.16
C ALA A 101 4.80 3.05 10.13
N THR A 102 3.59 2.85 9.60
CA THR A 102 2.36 2.77 10.40
C THR A 102 2.42 1.70 11.49
N ILE A 103 3.12 0.58 11.29
CA ILE A 103 3.21 -0.48 12.31
C ILE A 103 3.85 -0.03 13.61
N GLN A 104 4.72 0.99 13.59
CA GLN A 104 5.35 1.53 14.80
C GLN A 104 4.29 2.01 15.80
N GLN A 105 3.26 2.71 15.31
CA GLN A 105 2.15 3.18 16.15
C GLN A 105 1.29 2.02 16.66
N TYR A 106 0.99 1.04 15.81
CA TYR A 106 0.18 -0.12 16.20
C TYR A 106 0.88 -0.94 17.29
N VAL A 107 2.19 -1.14 17.19
CA VAL A 107 2.98 -1.86 18.20
C VAL A 107 3.09 -1.04 19.49
N ALA A 108 3.40 0.26 19.41
CA ALA A 108 3.52 1.14 20.57
C ALA A 108 2.20 1.23 21.36
N ASN A 109 1.05 1.14 20.68
CA ASN A 109 -0.27 1.17 21.30
C ASN A 109 -0.81 -0.22 21.65
N GLY A 110 -0.01 -1.29 21.51
CA GLY A 110 -0.42 -2.66 21.83
C GLY A 110 -1.56 -3.20 20.96
N LEU A 111 -1.68 -2.74 19.71
CA LEU A 111 -2.75 -3.09 18.79
C LEU A 111 -2.41 -4.25 17.86
N ALA A 112 -1.15 -4.65 17.79
CA ALA A 112 -0.66 -5.75 16.94
C ALA A 112 0.00 -6.85 17.77
N LEU A 113 -0.19 -8.11 17.37
CA LEU A 113 0.51 -9.26 17.93
C LEU A 113 1.81 -9.56 17.19
N PRO A 114 2.85 -10.02 17.89
CA PRO A 114 4.05 -10.53 17.21
C PRO A 114 3.73 -11.83 16.47
N MET A 115 4.36 -11.99 15.31
CA MET A 115 4.24 -13.17 14.46
C MET A 115 5.36 -14.16 14.79
N THR A 116 5.02 -15.28 15.41
CA THR A 116 5.98 -16.27 15.90
C THR A 116 6.08 -17.51 15.01
N SER A 117 5.12 -17.68 14.08
CA SER A 117 4.97 -18.87 13.24
C SER A 117 4.74 -18.55 11.77
N VAL A 118 4.99 -17.31 11.35
CA VAL A 118 4.88 -16.89 9.94
C VAL A 118 6.23 -17.00 9.24
N VAL A 119 7.29 -16.52 9.89
CA VAL A 119 8.65 -16.52 9.36
C VAL A 119 9.53 -17.42 10.22
N GLY A 120 10.21 -18.37 9.59
CA GLY A 120 11.08 -19.31 10.28
C GLY A 120 11.53 -20.45 9.37
N ASN A 121 11.97 -21.56 9.99
CA ASN A 121 12.52 -22.71 9.28
C ASN A 121 11.66 -23.98 9.43
N LYS A 122 10.47 -23.89 10.04
CA LYS A 122 9.57 -25.02 10.19
C LYS A 122 8.70 -25.21 8.95
N LYS A 123 8.16 -26.40 8.78
CA LYS A 123 7.20 -26.67 7.69
C LYS A 123 6.00 -25.73 7.82
N GLY A 124 5.67 -25.03 6.74
CA GLY A 124 4.59 -24.06 6.67
C GLY A 124 5.01 -22.63 6.98
N GLU A 125 6.20 -22.40 7.54
CA GLU A 125 6.75 -21.06 7.73
C GLU A 125 7.45 -20.55 6.46
N VAL A 126 7.54 -19.22 6.33
CA VAL A 126 8.27 -18.53 5.24
C VAL A 126 9.72 -18.36 5.66
N PRO A 127 10.71 -18.86 4.89
CA PRO A 127 12.10 -18.61 5.20
C PRO A 127 12.40 -17.10 5.26
N ALA A 128 13.12 -16.64 6.29
CA ALA A 128 13.47 -15.23 6.42
C ALA A 128 14.27 -14.70 5.21
N SER A 129 15.10 -15.56 4.59
CA SER A 129 15.83 -15.24 3.36
C SER A 129 14.93 -15.02 2.13
N ALA A 130 13.68 -15.48 2.19
CA ALA A 130 12.71 -15.30 1.12
C ALA A 130 12.00 -13.94 1.17
N VAL A 131 12.19 -13.15 2.24
CA VAL A 131 11.67 -11.79 2.36
C VAL A 131 12.83 -10.81 2.19
N PRO A 132 12.70 -9.72 1.39
CA PRO A 132 13.75 -8.70 1.30
C PRO A 132 14.14 -8.19 2.70
N LYS A 133 15.45 -8.20 2.99
CA LYS A 133 15.95 -7.86 4.34
C LYS A 133 15.49 -6.49 4.81
N SER A 134 15.52 -5.48 3.96
CA SER A 134 15.07 -4.12 4.30
C SER A 134 13.58 -4.06 4.69
N ILE A 135 12.76 -4.88 4.05
CA ILE A 135 11.34 -5.03 4.36
C ILE A 135 11.16 -5.72 5.71
N LEU A 136 11.83 -6.86 5.90
CA LEU A 136 11.73 -7.62 7.15
C LEU A 136 12.25 -6.79 8.35
N ASP A 137 13.35 -6.06 8.18
CA ASP A 137 13.88 -5.16 9.20
C ASP A 137 12.89 -4.04 9.56
N SER A 138 12.21 -3.45 8.56
CA SER A 138 11.21 -2.39 8.80
C SER A 138 9.95 -2.90 9.51
N MET A 139 9.66 -4.19 9.43
CA MET A 139 8.53 -4.88 10.10
C MET A 139 8.93 -5.52 11.44
N THR A 140 10.21 -5.41 11.81
CA THR A 140 10.75 -5.95 13.06
C THR A 140 10.91 -4.83 14.08
N ILE A 141 10.23 -4.95 15.23
CA ILE A 141 10.27 -3.98 16.32
C ILE A 141 10.69 -4.71 17.59
N HIS A 142 11.71 -4.19 18.27
CA HIS A 142 12.30 -4.84 19.45
C HIS A 142 12.60 -6.33 19.25
N GLY A 143 13.15 -6.68 18.06
CA GLY A 143 13.55 -8.05 17.72
C GLY A 143 12.39 -9.01 17.42
N LYS A 144 11.15 -8.52 17.31
CA LYS A 144 9.97 -9.31 16.95
C LYS A 144 9.33 -8.80 15.69
N ILE A 145 8.91 -9.72 14.81
CA ILE A 145 8.19 -9.39 13.58
C ILE A 145 6.73 -9.14 13.94
N TYR A 146 6.17 -7.99 13.52
CA TYR A 146 4.77 -7.60 13.80
C TYR A 146 3.91 -7.46 12.55
N ALA A 147 4.51 -7.48 11.38
CA ALA A 147 3.77 -7.42 10.13
C ALA A 147 4.41 -8.29 9.05
N MET A 148 3.62 -8.65 8.02
CA MET A 148 4.10 -9.21 6.76
C MET A 148 3.69 -8.30 5.61
N PRO A 149 4.48 -8.22 4.53
CA PRO A 149 4.10 -7.42 3.38
C PRO A 149 2.88 -8.04 2.70
N ALA A 150 1.81 -7.26 2.52
CA ALA A 150 0.69 -7.67 1.68
C ALA A 150 1.08 -7.64 0.20
N SER A 151 1.87 -6.63 -0.18
CA SER A 151 2.43 -6.43 -1.52
C SER A 151 3.79 -5.76 -1.41
N PHE A 152 4.52 -5.75 -2.50
CA PHE A 152 5.72 -4.95 -2.66
C PHE A 152 5.71 -4.28 -4.03
N THR A 153 5.72 -2.97 -4.03
CA THR A 153 5.63 -2.18 -5.26
C THR A 153 6.75 -1.15 -5.34
N THR A 154 7.10 -0.78 -6.57
CA THR A 154 7.97 0.36 -6.88
C THR A 154 7.22 1.30 -7.81
N LEU A 155 7.71 2.52 -8.03
CA LEU A 155 7.12 3.44 -8.99
C LEU A 155 7.92 3.44 -10.28
N MET A 156 7.21 3.69 -11.38
CA MET A 156 7.78 3.93 -12.71
C MET A 156 7.13 5.16 -13.34
N LEU A 157 7.76 5.69 -14.38
CA LEU A 157 7.15 6.71 -15.21
C LEU A 157 6.27 6.05 -16.25
N TYR A 158 4.95 6.23 -16.12
CA TYR A 158 3.99 5.96 -17.18
C TYR A 158 4.02 7.07 -18.21
N TYR A 159 3.86 6.72 -19.49
CA TYR A 159 3.70 7.70 -20.55
C TYR A 159 2.62 7.29 -21.55
N ASN A 160 1.88 8.28 -22.04
CA ASN A 160 0.87 8.09 -23.07
C ASN A 160 1.55 8.03 -24.44
N VAL A 161 1.55 6.84 -25.05
CA VAL A 161 2.24 6.56 -26.32
C VAL A 161 1.76 7.49 -27.44
N LYS A 162 0.45 7.73 -27.52
CA LYS A 162 -0.15 8.58 -28.55
C LYS A 162 0.25 10.05 -28.41
N LEU A 163 0.30 10.57 -27.18
CA LEU A 163 0.68 11.97 -26.95
C LEU A 163 2.15 12.22 -27.25
N LEU A 164 3.04 11.29 -26.86
CA LEU A 164 4.46 11.39 -27.17
C LEU A 164 4.70 11.29 -28.70
N ALA A 165 4.11 10.29 -29.35
CA ALA A 165 4.24 10.10 -30.79
C ALA A 165 3.76 11.32 -31.60
N ALA A 166 2.61 11.90 -31.21
CA ALA A 166 2.08 13.09 -31.87
C ALA A 166 2.99 14.32 -31.73
N ALA A 167 3.79 14.39 -30.66
CA ALA A 167 4.77 15.46 -30.43
C ALA A 167 6.17 15.14 -30.98
N GLY A 168 6.39 13.94 -31.54
CA GLY A 168 7.70 13.48 -32.00
C GLY A 168 8.71 13.28 -30.85
N LEU A 169 8.23 12.92 -29.64
CA LEU A 169 9.05 12.74 -28.46
C LEU A 169 9.33 11.26 -28.19
N GLN A 170 10.47 11.00 -27.56
CA GLN A 170 10.82 9.71 -26.96
C GLN A 170 10.55 9.74 -25.45
N PRO A 171 10.37 8.59 -24.77
CA PRO A 171 10.29 8.57 -23.33
C PRO A 171 11.52 9.20 -22.68
N PRO A 172 11.36 10.13 -21.73
CA PRO A 172 12.47 10.84 -21.11
C PRO A 172 13.32 9.90 -20.24
N THR A 173 14.63 10.10 -20.28
CA THR A 173 15.63 9.36 -19.49
C THR A 173 16.20 10.20 -18.36
N THR A 174 16.06 11.52 -18.44
CA THR A 174 16.48 12.49 -17.44
C THR A 174 15.32 13.33 -16.93
N MET A 175 15.41 13.83 -15.68
CA MET A 175 14.41 14.76 -15.13
C MET A 175 14.33 16.05 -15.94
N THR A 176 15.44 16.51 -16.53
CA THR A 176 15.45 17.68 -17.39
C THR A 176 14.61 17.44 -18.67
N GLU A 177 14.74 16.27 -19.28
CA GLU A 177 13.89 15.88 -20.43
C GLU A 177 12.43 15.80 -20.00
N LEU A 178 12.11 15.11 -18.88
CA LEU A 178 10.73 15.00 -18.38
C LEU A 178 10.11 16.40 -18.14
N GLN A 179 10.84 17.32 -17.54
CA GLN A 179 10.39 18.68 -17.27
C GLN A 179 10.13 19.45 -18.58
N SER A 180 11.05 19.39 -19.52
CA SER A 180 10.94 20.01 -20.84
C SER A 180 9.74 19.48 -21.64
N ASP A 181 9.60 18.14 -21.67
CA ASP A 181 8.52 17.47 -22.37
C ASP A 181 7.16 17.72 -21.73
N ALA A 182 7.12 17.76 -20.38
CA ALA A 182 5.90 18.12 -19.67
C ALA A 182 5.44 19.55 -20.03
N VAL A 183 6.35 20.50 -20.17
CA VAL A 183 6.01 21.87 -20.63
C VAL A 183 5.50 21.84 -22.08
N LYS A 184 6.20 21.12 -22.98
CA LYS A 184 5.83 21.03 -24.40
C LYS A 184 4.46 20.38 -24.61
N LEU A 185 4.11 19.40 -23.78
CA LEU A 185 2.85 18.64 -23.87
C LEU A 185 1.69 19.27 -23.09
N SER A 186 1.93 20.42 -22.42
CA SER A 186 0.89 21.15 -21.69
C SER A 186 0.22 22.21 -22.59
N GLY A 187 -1.08 22.38 -22.39
CA GLY A 187 -1.91 23.34 -23.14
C GLY A 187 -3.09 22.66 -23.84
N ASN A 188 -4.02 23.47 -24.33
CA ASN A 188 -5.22 23.00 -25.03
C ASN A 188 -6.03 21.95 -24.24
N GLY A 189 -6.15 22.13 -22.92
CA GLY A 189 -6.86 21.21 -22.03
C GLY A 189 -6.11 19.91 -21.69
N LYS A 190 -4.81 19.83 -22.02
CA LYS A 190 -3.91 18.74 -21.67
C LYS A 190 -2.84 19.22 -20.71
N PHE A 191 -2.27 18.28 -19.97
CA PHE A 191 -1.23 18.46 -18.98
C PHE A 191 -0.03 17.58 -19.32
N GLY A 192 1.17 18.08 -19.08
CA GLY A 192 2.38 17.31 -19.34
C GLY A 192 2.53 16.14 -18.37
N ILE A 193 2.16 16.33 -17.11
CA ILE A 193 2.25 15.29 -16.08
C ILE A 193 1.03 15.33 -15.17
N ALA A 194 0.54 14.17 -14.74
CA ALA A 194 -0.38 14.05 -13.63
C ALA A 194 0.45 14.00 -12.33
N LEU A 195 0.48 15.10 -11.60
CA LEU A 195 1.28 15.27 -10.38
C LEU A 195 0.38 15.73 -9.23
N ALA A 196 0.12 14.82 -8.30
CA ALA A 196 -0.73 15.11 -7.14
C ALA A 196 0.00 15.97 -6.11
N ASP A 197 -0.70 16.99 -5.57
CA ASP A 197 -0.25 17.77 -4.41
C ASP A 197 -1.13 17.55 -3.16
N ASN A 198 -2.15 16.68 -3.29
CA ASN A 198 -2.98 16.19 -2.19
C ASN A 198 -2.86 14.66 -2.02
N ASN A 199 -1.72 14.12 -2.32
CA ASN A 199 -1.15 12.81 -1.97
C ASN A 199 0.35 12.88 -2.29
N THR A 200 1.08 13.66 -1.51
CA THR A 200 2.45 14.07 -1.85
C THR A 200 3.47 12.95 -1.75
N ILE A 201 3.24 11.98 -0.86
CA ILE A 201 4.21 10.90 -0.61
C ILE A 201 4.35 9.91 -1.77
N ALA A 202 3.40 9.88 -2.69
CA ALA A 202 3.48 8.98 -3.84
C ALA A 202 4.51 9.45 -4.88
N GLN A 203 4.70 10.75 -5.08
CA GLN A 203 5.48 11.27 -6.20
C GLN A 203 6.60 12.23 -5.78
N TRP A 204 6.33 13.17 -4.86
CA TRP A 204 7.29 14.22 -4.50
C TRP A 204 8.61 13.74 -3.91
N PRO A 205 8.65 12.69 -3.05
CA PRO A 205 9.93 12.15 -2.58
C PRO A 205 10.84 11.69 -3.72
N VAL A 206 10.27 11.05 -4.75
CA VAL A 206 11.02 10.56 -5.91
C VAL A 206 11.66 11.72 -6.67
N LEU A 207 10.91 12.81 -6.88
CA LEU A 207 11.42 14.02 -7.54
C LEU A 207 12.58 14.65 -6.75
N ILE A 208 12.40 14.75 -5.44
CA ILE A 208 13.42 15.30 -4.52
C ILE A 208 14.67 14.43 -4.50
N TRP A 209 14.52 13.11 -4.38
CA TRP A 209 15.66 12.17 -4.34
C TRP A 209 16.41 12.11 -5.66
N ALA A 210 15.72 12.14 -6.79
CA ALA A 210 16.34 12.15 -8.11
C ALA A 210 17.29 13.35 -8.27
N ASP A 211 16.94 14.50 -7.70
CA ASP A 211 17.78 15.69 -7.71
C ASP A 211 18.84 15.72 -6.57
N GLY A 212 18.87 14.69 -5.74
CA GLY A 212 19.85 14.54 -4.64
C GLY A 212 19.47 15.31 -3.37
N GLY A 213 18.21 15.77 -3.25
CA GLY A 213 17.60 16.21 -2.01
C GLY A 213 17.11 15.04 -1.14
N ASP A 214 16.57 15.34 0.03
CA ASP A 214 15.95 14.35 0.92
C ASP A 214 14.91 15.01 1.84
N ILE A 215 14.06 14.19 2.46
CA ILE A 215 13.10 14.64 3.47
C ILE A 215 13.72 14.50 4.86
N VAL A 216 14.30 13.32 5.13
CA VAL A 216 15.03 13.02 6.37
C VAL A 216 16.35 12.39 6.00
N ASN A 217 17.44 12.85 6.60
CA ASN A 217 18.79 12.37 6.33
C ASN A 217 19.12 11.08 7.11
N ALA A 218 20.30 10.52 6.84
CA ALA A 218 20.74 9.28 7.48
C ALA A 218 20.91 9.38 9.03
N LYS A 219 20.94 10.61 9.58
CA LYS A 219 20.97 10.83 11.04
C LYS A 219 19.57 10.88 11.65
N GLY A 220 18.51 10.71 10.85
CA GLY A 220 17.12 10.81 11.29
C GLY A 220 16.61 12.24 11.44
N CYS A 221 17.32 13.26 10.93
CA CYS A 221 16.94 14.67 11.01
C CYS A 221 16.42 15.20 9.67
N SER A 222 15.60 16.25 9.72
CA SER A 222 15.01 16.87 8.53
C SER A 222 16.06 17.36 7.54
N SER A 223 15.81 17.14 6.27
CA SER A 223 16.55 17.67 5.13
C SER A 223 15.74 18.61 4.25
N LEU A 224 14.52 18.96 4.66
CA LEU A 224 13.63 19.82 3.88
C LEU A 224 14.25 21.20 3.62
N GLY A 225 15.04 21.72 4.56
CA GLY A 225 15.71 23.02 4.46
C GLY A 225 17.02 23.03 3.66
N THR A 226 17.46 21.89 3.11
CA THR A 226 18.73 21.84 2.37
C THR A 226 18.60 22.49 0.99
N ALA A 227 19.72 23.01 0.47
CA ALA A 227 19.73 23.67 -0.83
C ALA A 227 19.22 22.77 -1.97
N LYS A 228 19.58 21.48 -1.94
CA LYS A 228 19.15 20.50 -2.96
C LYS A 228 17.64 20.25 -2.92
N THR A 229 17.09 20.03 -1.73
CA THR A 229 15.63 19.83 -1.56
C THR A 229 14.86 21.09 -1.99
N ILE A 230 15.30 22.27 -1.55
CA ILE A 230 14.69 23.53 -1.93
C ILE A 230 14.74 23.74 -3.46
N ALA A 231 15.89 23.47 -4.09
CA ALA A 231 16.04 23.63 -5.54
C ALA A 231 15.12 22.70 -6.33
N SER A 232 15.06 21.41 -5.97
CA SER A 232 14.19 20.43 -6.62
C SER A 232 12.71 20.85 -6.52
N VAL A 233 12.24 21.13 -5.30
CA VAL A 233 10.83 21.53 -5.09
C VAL A 233 10.51 22.84 -5.78
N THR A 234 11.45 23.82 -5.79
CA THR A 234 11.27 25.09 -6.50
C THR A 234 11.06 24.84 -7.99
N THR A 235 11.94 24.05 -8.62
CA THR A 235 11.84 23.76 -10.05
C THR A 235 10.49 23.17 -10.43
N TRP A 236 10.04 22.13 -9.74
CA TRP A 236 8.75 21.48 -10.02
C TRP A 236 7.56 22.41 -9.74
N ALA A 237 7.59 23.14 -8.64
CA ALA A 237 6.52 24.07 -8.30
C ALA A 237 6.43 25.26 -9.29
N ASP A 238 7.55 25.76 -9.80
CA ASP A 238 7.58 26.80 -10.83
C ASP A 238 6.98 26.29 -12.16
N LEU A 239 7.25 25.03 -12.53
CA LEU A 239 6.62 24.40 -13.68
C LEU A 239 5.11 24.27 -13.48
N VAL A 240 4.66 23.86 -12.30
CA VAL A 240 3.23 23.80 -11.96
C VAL A 240 2.57 25.17 -12.08
N ARG A 241 3.14 26.19 -11.43
CA ARG A 241 2.54 27.54 -11.37
C ARG A 241 2.62 28.27 -12.71
N ASN A 242 3.80 28.28 -13.32
CA ASN A 242 4.09 29.17 -14.44
C ASN A 242 3.85 28.51 -15.79
N LYS A 243 3.99 27.17 -15.89
CA LYS A 243 3.83 26.41 -17.14
C LYS A 243 2.58 25.53 -17.15
N LYS A 244 1.87 25.46 -16.03
CA LYS A 244 0.61 24.71 -15.92
C LYS A 244 0.75 23.24 -16.34
N ILE A 245 1.87 22.60 -16.00
CA ILE A 245 2.16 21.22 -16.39
C ILE A 245 1.21 20.19 -15.77
N THR A 246 0.50 20.56 -14.69
CA THR A 246 -0.55 19.79 -14.02
C THR A 246 -1.62 20.70 -13.43
N GLN A 247 -2.71 20.14 -12.95
CA GLN A 247 -3.69 20.84 -12.11
C GLN A 247 -3.20 20.91 -10.66
N VAL A 248 -3.55 21.97 -9.96
CA VAL A 248 -3.27 22.13 -8.52
C VAL A 248 -4.44 21.54 -7.73
N GLY A 249 -4.14 20.84 -6.63
CA GLY A 249 -5.14 20.26 -5.74
C GLY A 249 -5.56 18.83 -6.11
N LEU A 250 -4.86 18.19 -7.04
CA LEU A 250 -5.14 16.79 -7.38
C LEU A 250 -4.85 15.86 -6.19
N SER A 251 -5.81 15.00 -5.86
CA SER A 251 -5.56 13.79 -5.10
C SER A 251 -4.81 12.75 -5.96
N GLY A 252 -4.35 11.65 -5.37
CA GLY A 252 -3.79 10.54 -6.14
C GLY A 252 -4.77 10.02 -7.18
N GLN A 253 -6.02 9.76 -6.78
CA GLN A 253 -7.07 9.28 -7.68
C GLN A 253 -7.41 10.28 -8.79
N ASP A 254 -7.37 11.60 -8.50
CA ASP A 254 -7.59 12.61 -9.55
C ASP A 254 -6.46 12.64 -10.57
N ALA A 255 -5.22 12.37 -10.14
CA ALA A 255 -4.07 12.24 -11.04
C ALA A 255 -4.24 11.00 -11.94
N ASP A 256 -4.59 9.85 -11.35
CA ASP A 256 -4.89 8.61 -12.08
C ASP A 256 -6.00 8.83 -13.12
N ASN A 257 -7.11 9.47 -12.72
CA ASN A 257 -8.22 9.81 -13.61
C ASN A 257 -7.80 10.75 -14.75
N LEU A 258 -6.89 11.70 -14.48
CA LEU A 258 -6.39 12.63 -15.48
C LEU A 258 -5.57 11.90 -16.55
N PHE A 259 -4.72 10.95 -16.14
CA PHE A 259 -3.95 10.10 -17.05
C PHE A 259 -4.88 9.12 -17.79
N ALA A 260 -5.77 8.43 -17.11
CA ALA A 260 -6.75 7.50 -17.68
C ALA A 260 -7.67 8.17 -18.72
N ALA A 261 -7.99 9.46 -18.55
CA ALA A 261 -8.74 10.25 -19.53
C ALA A 261 -7.91 10.70 -20.76
N GLY A 262 -6.62 10.34 -20.85
CA GLY A 262 -5.72 10.77 -21.91
C GLY A 262 -5.43 12.29 -21.90
N LYS A 263 -5.62 12.93 -20.76
CA LYS A 263 -5.37 14.37 -20.56
C LYS A 263 -3.99 14.67 -20.01
N ALA A 264 -3.28 13.69 -19.45
CA ALA A 264 -1.89 13.82 -19.04
C ALA A 264 -0.98 12.95 -19.91
N ALA A 265 0.23 13.47 -20.22
CA ALA A 265 1.21 12.74 -21.00
C ALA A 265 2.06 11.79 -20.16
N PHE A 266 2.33 12.17 -18.92
CA PHE A 266 3.16 11.41 -17.98
C PHE A 266 2.46 11.26 -16.63
N GLU A 267 2.86 10.20 -15.90
CA GLU A 267 2.56 10.03 -14.48
C GLU A 267 3.61 9.12 -13.83
N ILE A 268 4.08 9.46 -12.63
CA ILE A 268 4.89 8.55 -11.82
C ILE A 268 3.94 7.79 -10.90
N ASN A 269 3.80 6.47 -11.12
CA ASN A 269 2.82 5.68 -10.40
C ASN A 269 3.27 4.21 -10.21
N GLY A 270 2.57 3.49 -9.36
CA GLY A 270 2.73 2.06 -9.11
C GLY A 270 2.05 1.18 -10.17
N PRO A 271 2.27 -0.13 -10.11
CA PRO A 271 1.72 -1.08 -11.08
C PRO A 271 0.18 -1.20 -11.02
N ASN A 272 -0.44 -0.92 -9.87
CA ASN A 272 -1.90 -0.93 -9.69
C ASN A 272 -2.63 0.01 -10.66
N ALA A 273 -1.99 1.10 -11.06
CA ALA A 273 -2.54 2.07 -12.01
C ALA A 273 -2.84 1.45 -13.39
N ALA A 274 -2.07 0.45 -13.82
CA ALA A 274 -2.33 -0.29 -15.05
C ALA A 274 -3.73 -0.95 -15.07
N GLY A 275 -4.25 -1.34 -13.89
CA GLY A 275 -5.59 -1.88 -13.71
C GLY A 275 -6.71 -0.88 -14.01
N GLU A 276 -6.41 0.41 -13.98
CA GLU A 276 -7.34 1.50 -14.32
C GLU A 276 -7.13 1.99 -15.77
N TYR A 277 -5.88 2.11 -16.21
CA TYR A 277 -5.55 2.65 -17.53
C TYR A 277 -5.87 1.69 -18.67
N THR A 278 -5.71 0.38 -18.46
CA THR A 278 -6.04 -0.64 -19.47
C THR A 278 -7.53 -0.66 -19.81
N PRO A 279 -8.48 -0.74 -18.85
CA PRO A 279 -9.91 -0.65 -19.16
C PRO A 279 -10.34 0.70 -19.73
N ALA A 280 -9.64 1.78 -19.39
CA ALA A 280 -9.87 3.11 -19.97
C ALA A 280 -9.42 3.22 -21.44
N GLY A 281 -8.73 2.21 -21.97
CA GLY A 281 -8.27 2.17 -23.36
C GLY A 281 -7.07 3.08 -23.65
N ILE A 282 -6.31 3.45 -22.61
CA ILE A 282 -5.10 4.24 -22.75
C ILE A 282 -3.97 3.35 -23.29
N ASP A 283 -3.39 3.76 -24.42
CA ASP A 283 -2.14 3.18 -24.90
C ASP A 283 -0.98 3.78 -24.12
N PHE A 284 -0.50 3.04 -23.14
CA PHE A 284 0.58 3.45 -22.26
C PHE A 284 1.73 2.44 -22.27
N LYS A 285 2.91 2.93 -21.89
CA LYS A 285 4.07 2.12 -21.53
C LYS A 285 4.70 2.69 -20.27
N VAL A 286 5.61 1.93 -19.67
CA VAL A 286 6.35 2.35 -18.48
C VAL A 286 7.85 2.34 -18.77
N VAL A 287 8.56 3.29 -18.16
CA VAL A 287 10.03 3.36 -18.14
C VAL A 287 10.49 3.65 -16.72
N PRO A 288 11.76 3.36 -16.36
CA PRO A 288 12.31 3.78 -15.07
C PRO A 288 12.06 5.26 -14.83
N VAL A 289 11.92 5.65 -13.55
CA VAL A 289 11.90 7.07 -13.19
C VAL A 289 13.17 7.74 -13.73
N PRO A 290 13.06 8.84 -14.48
CA PRO A 290 14.21 9.51 -15.06
C PRO A 290 15.24 9.94 -14.03
N THR A 291 16.52 9.85 -14.39
CA THR A 291 17.62 10.25 -13.51
C THR A 291 17.70 11.76 -13.41
N GLY A 292 17.77 12.29 -12.19
CA GLY A 292 17.92 13.73 -11.92
C GLY A 292 19.36 14.15 -11.65
N ALA A 293 19.55 15.30 -11.05
CA ALA A 293 20.84 15.90 -10.75
C ALA A 293 21.72 15.06 -9.78
N SER A 294 21.14 14.07 -9.09
CA SER A 294 21.93 13.12 -8.29
C SER A 294 22.84 12.22 -9.14
N GLY A 295 22.54 12.05 -10.43
CA GLY A 295 23.20 11.13 -11.33
C GLY A 295 22.95 9.65 -11.01
N LYS A 296 22.03 9.34 -10.09
CA LYS A 296 21.72 7.97 -9.64
C LYS A 296 20.26 7.64 -9.91
N PRO A 297 19.95 6.44 -10.41
CA PRO A 297 18.57 5.99 -10.46
C PRO A 297 17.99 5.89 -9.05
N VAL A 298 16.75 6.31 -8.89
CA VAL A 298 16.02 6.21 -7.64
C VAL A 298 14.53 6.17 -7.88
N THR A 299 13.85 5.33 -7.14
CA THR A 299 12.39 5.32 -7.07
C THR A 299 11.91 5.07 -5.65
N LEU A 300 10.61 5.22 -5.42
CA LEU A 300 9.98 4.88 -4.16
C LEU A 300 9.58 3.41 -4.17
N ALA A 301 9.89 2.71 -3.07
CA ALA A 301 9.26 1.44 -2.75
C ALA A 301 8.14 1.66 -1.76
N SER A 302 7.07 0.90 -1.92
CA SER A 302 5.99 0.80 -0.95
C SER A 302 5.73 -0.67 -0.60
N THR A 303 5.36 -0.90 0.64
CA THR A 303 4.90 -2.20 1.10
C THR A 303 3.81 -2.00 2.12
N ALA A 304 2.64 -2.53 1.82
CA ALA A 304 1.51 -2.47 2.73
C ALA A 304 1.70 -3.52 3.84
N PRO A 305 1.88 -3.10 5.11
CA PRO A 305 2.11 -4.04 6.20
C PRO A 305 0.78 -4.68 6.63
N THR A 306 0.71 -6.01 6.70
CA THR A 306 -0.43 -6.71 7.24
C THR A 306 -0.12 -7.20 8.65
N ILE A 307 -0.93 -6.78 9.62
CA ILE A 307 -0.81 -7.08 11.04
C ILE A 307 -1.85 -8.12 11.49
N ILE A 308 -1.56 -8.80 12.60
CA ILE A 308 -2.53 -9.59 13.36
C ILE A 308 -3.01 -8.71 14.52
N SER A 309 -4.32 -8.54 14.63
CA SER A 309 -4.94 -7.74 15.69
C SER A 309 -4.63 -8.32 17.07
N ALA A 310 -4.29 -7.45 18.02
CA ALA A 310 -4.03 -7.84 19.42
C ALA A 310 -5.27 -8.42 20.14
N LYS A 311 -6.46 -8.24 19.57
CA LYS A 311 -7.73 -8.72 20.15
C LYS A 311 -8.33 -9.92 19.42
N THR A 312 -7.63 -10.48 18.42
CA THR A 312 -8.09 -11.71 17.75
C THR A 312 -8.21 -12.87 18.73
N LYS A 313 -9.23 -13.67 18.56
CA LYS A 313 -9.42 -14.94 19.27
C LYS A 313 -8.71 -16.12 18.58
N TYR A 314 -8.20 -15.90 17.36
CA TYR A 314 -7.66 -16.93 16.48
C TYR A 314 -6.23 -16.62 15.99
N PRO A 315 -5.28 -16.31 16.90
CA PRO A 315 -3.94 -15.87 16.49
C PRO A 315 -3.16 -16.93 15.70
N LYS A 316 -3.40 -18.21 15.96
CA LYS A 316 -2.74 -19.32 15.23
C LYS A 316 -3.22 -19.36 13.77
N GLN A 317 -4.53 -19.31 13.55
CA GLN A 317 -5.13 -19.34 12.22
C GLN A 317 -4.81 -18.06 11.42
N ALA A 318 -4.74 -16.92 12.09
CA ALA A 318 -4.28 -15.69 11.45
C ALA A 318 -2.82 -15.78 10.99
N GLN A 319 -1.92 -16.42 11.77
CA GLN A 319 -0.54 -16.66 11.36
C GLN A 319 -0.46 -17.68 10.20
N GLU A 320 -1.29 -18.72 10.21
CA GLU A 320 -1.39 -19.70 9.12
C GLU A 320 -1.82 -19.04 7.81
N PHE A 321 -2.85 -18.19 7.86
CA PHE A 321 -3.26 -17.39 6.71
C PHE A 321 -2.12 -16.51 6.18
N LEU A 322 -1.41 -15.80 7.05
CA LEU A 322 -0.30 -14.93 6.62
C LEU A 322 0.91 -15.71 6.11
N ALA A 323 1.17 -16.88 6.63
CA ALA A 323 2.20 -17.77 6.08
C ALA A 323 1.83 -18.26 4.66
N TRP A 324 0.56 -18.62 4.43
CA TRP A 324 0.05 -18.94 3.09
C TRP A 324 0.10 -17.72 2.16
N TRP A 325 -0.30 -16.53 2.66
CA TRP A 325 -0.26 -15.28 1.91
C TRP A 325 1.14 -14.96 1.38
N MET A 326 2.15 -15.21 2.20
CA MET A 326 3.56 -15.10 1.83
C MET A 326 4.07 -16.35 1.06
N GLY A 327 3.25 -17.36 0.86
CA GLY A 327 3.56 -18.54 0.05
C GLY A 327 3.65 -18.20 -1.44
N LYS A 328 4.40 -19.01 -2.20
CA LYS A 328 4.63 -18.77 -3.65
C LYS A 328 3.33 -18.68 -4.44
N GLN A 329 2.34 -19.54 -4.14
CA GLN A 329 1.05 -19.54 -4.83
C GLN A 329 0.30 -18.21 -4.68
N ALA A 330 0.17 -17.72 -3.44
CA ALA A 330 -0.49 -16.45 -3.18
C ALA A 330 0.27 -15.29 -3.82
N GLN A 331 1.61 -15.29 -3.68
CA GLN A 331 2.44 -14.23 -4.26
C GLN A 331 2.41 -14.23 -5.80
N THR A 332 2.30 -15.40 -6.47
CA THR A 332 2.07 -15.44 -7.91
C THR A 332 0.72 -14.84 -8.29
N ILE A 333 -0.36 -15.19 -7.57
CA ILE A 333 -1.71 -14.61 -7.82
C ILE A 333 -1.66 -13.09 -7.68
N ILE A 334 -1.08 -12.59 -6.58
CA ILE A 334 -1.00 -11.16 -6.28
C ILE A 334 -0.15 -10.44 -7.32
N SER A 335 1.07 -10.92 -7.55
CA SER A 335 2.01 -10.24 -8.45
C SER A 335 1.51 -10.19 -9.89
N VAL A 336 0.97 -11.29 -10.41
CA VAL A 336 0.47 -11.30 -11.79
C VAL A 336 -0.78 -10.45 -11.95
N GLY A 337 -1.69 -10.48 -10.97
CA GLY A 337 -2.97 -9.79 -11.05
C GLY A 337 -2.89 -8.29 -10.77
N ALA A 338 -2.00 -7.87 -9.86
CA ALA A 338 -1.77 -6.46 -9.54
C ALA A 338 -0.58 -5.85 -10.30
N ALA A 339 0.13 -6.66 -11.09
CA ALA A 339 1.41 -6.32 -11.72
C ALA A 339 2.52 -5.91 -10.70
N ASP A 340 2.33 -6.21 -9.42
CA ASP A 340 3.29 -5.93 -8.34
C ASP A 340 4.51 -6.87 -8.41
N GLY A 341 5.63 -6.42 -7.87
CA GLY A 341 6.72 -7.32 -7.55
C GLY A 341 6.30 -8.30 -6.45
N PRO A 342 6.75 -9.57 -6.47
CA PRO A 342 6.49 -10.47 -5.36
C PRO A 342 7.21 -9.95 -4.11
N ALA A 343 6.53 -10.03 -2.97
CA ALA A 343 7.14 -9.72 -1.67
C ALA A 343 8.16 -10.79 -1.22
N ARG A 344 8.68 -11.56 -2.17
CA ARG A 344 9.63 -12.66 -1.99
C ARG A 344 10.82 -12.54 -2.94
N THR A 345 12.00 -12.85 -2.44
CA THR A 345 13.27 -12.82 -3.20
C THR A 345 13.51 -14.09 -4.05
N ASP A 346 12.81 -15.20 -3.73
CA ASP A 346 13.05 -16.54 -4.31
C ASP A 346 12.06 -16.90 -5.43
N MET A 347 11.41 -15.90 -6.05
CA MET A 347 10.42 -16.10 -7.11
C MET A 347 10.88 -15.64 -8.50
N GLY A 348 12.12 -15.23 -8.67
CA GLY A 348 12.64 -14.75 -9.95
C GLY A 348 12.61 -15.78 -11.11
N SER A 349 12.46 -17.07 -10.80
CA SER A 349 12.30 -18.13 -11.80
C SER A 349 10.84 -18.49 -12.13
N ASP A 350 9.86 -17.91 -11.44
CA ASP A 350 8.44 -18.21 -11.65
C ASP A 350 8.02 -17.86 -13.10
N PRO A 351 7.49 -18.84 -13.88
CA PRO A 351 7.15 -18.61 -15.29
C PRO A 351 6.05 -17.56 -15.49
N ALA A 352 5.06 -17.52 -14.56
CA ALA A 352 3.95 -16.55 -14.67
C ALA A 352 4.42 -15.11 -14.44
N LEU A 353 5.37 -14.92 -13.50
CA LEU A 353 5.98 -13.61 -13.28
C LEU A 353 6.85 -13.19 -14.47
N LYS A 354 7.62 -14.13 -15.03
CA LYS A 354 8.45 -13.85 -16.23
C LYS A 354 7.62 -13.52 -17.47
N ALA A 355 6.43 -14.07 -17.58
CA ALA A 355 5.54 -13.82 -18.71
C ALA A 355 4.82 -12.45 -18.63
N ASN A 356 4.85 -11.75 -17.49
CA ASN A 356 4.20 -10.47 -17.31
C ASN A 356 5.20 -9.30 -17.44
N PRO A 357 5.16 -8.51 -18.56
CA PRO A 357 6.13 -7.43 -18.79
C PRO A 357 6.09 -6.33 -17.73
N LEU A 358 4.91 -6.02 -17.15
CA LEU A 358 4.79 -5.03 -16.09
C LEU A 358 5.47 -5.51 -14.81
N VAL A 359 5.20 -6.75 -14.37
CA VAL A 359 5.88 -7.34 -13.21
C VAL A 359 7.40 -7.30 -13.38
N GLN A 360 7.91 -7.64 -14.58
CA GLN A 360 9.34 -7.58 -14.86
C GLN A 360 9.88 -6.14 -14.75
N SER A 361 9.16 -5.18 -15.34
CA SER A 361 9.57 -3.76 -15.33
C SER A 361 9.64 -3.21 -13.91
N PHE A 362 8.59 -3.40 -13.10
CA PHE A 362 8.55 -2.91 -11.72
C PHE A 362 9.53 -3.63 -10.81
N SER A 363 9.67 -4.96 -10.94
CA SER A 363 10.62 -5.75 -10.15
C SER A 363 12.07 -5.33 -10.41
N ALA A 364 12.41 -4.93 -11.63
CA ALA A 364 13.75 -4.43 -11.96
C ALA A 364 14.12 -3.15 -11.21
N GLN A 365 13.16 -2.38 -10.72
CA GLN A 365 13.38 -1.12 -9.98
C GLN A 365 13.69 -1.34 -8.49
N VAL A 366 13.49 -2.54 -7.96
CA VAL A 366 13.66 -2.84 -6.51
C VAL A 366 15.05 -2.45 -6.01
N LYS A 367 16.09 -2.70 -6.80
CA LYS A 367 17.48 -2.37 -6.44
C LYS A 367 17.75 -0.87 -6.29
N ASP A 368 16.97 -0.03 -6.98
CA ASP A 368 17.10 1.42 -7.00
C ASP A 368 16.03 2.10 -6.12
N SER A 369 15.26 1.32 -5.37
CA SER A 369 14.12 1.81 -4.60
C SER A 369 14.48 2.18 -3.16
N ARG A 370 13.73 3.14 -2.60
CA ARG A 370 13.82 3.58 -1.21
C ARG A 370 12.43 3.56 -0.58
N LEU A 371 12.33 3.09 0.66
CA LEU A 371 11.11 3.25 1.48
C LEU A 371 11.04 4.69 2.01
N PHE A 372 9.84 5.25 2.05
CA PHE A 372 9.62 6.58 2.60
C PHE A 372 9.45 6.50 4.13
N LEU A 373 10.41 7.06 4.87
CA LEU A 373 10.43 7.16 6.34
C LEU A 373 10.04 5.85 7.07
N PRO A 374 10.64 4.68 6.74
CA PRO A 374 10.13 3.38 7.15
C PRO A 374 10.19 3.12 8.66
N THR A 375 11.00 3.86 9.42
CA THR A 375 11.20 3.69 10.87
C THR A 375 10.73 4.88 11.69
N VAL A 376 10.09 5.87 11.06
CA VAL A 376 9.64 7.09 11.72
C VAL A 376 8.19 6.91 12.17
N LYS A 377 7.99 6.77 13.48
CA LYS A 377 6.66 6.52 14.07
C LYS A 377 5.66 7.66 13.85
N GLU A 378 6.15 8.89 13.67
CA GLU A 378 5.34 10.09 13.41
C GLU A 378 4.99 10.26 11.93
N PHE A 379 5.22 9.24 11.09
CA PHE A 379 5.03 9.28 9.63
C PHE A 379 3.73 9.96 9.20
N ASN A 380 2.58 9.51 9.73
CA ASN A 380 1.27 10.05 9.36
C ASN A 380 1.14 11.53 9.73
N TYR A 381 1.65 11.92 10.90
CA TYR A 381 1.65 13.33 11.32
C TYR A 381 2.55 14.18 10.41
N ILE A 382 3.75 13.69 10.08
CA ILE A 382 4.71 14.37 9.21
C ILE A 382 4.08 14.60 7.83
N ASN A 383 3.47 13.58 7.26
CA ASN A 383 2.82 13.70 5.97
C ASN A 383 1.65 14.70 6.02
N ALA A 384 0.69 14.50 6.91
CA ALA A 384 -0.56 15.26 6.93
C ALA A 384 -0.39 16.72 7.41
N ASN A 385 0.58 16.98 8.30
CA ASN A 385 0.68 18.30 8.98
C ASN A 385 1.93 19.11 8.61
N ILE A 386 2.93 18.48 7.98
CA ILE A 386 4.20 19.16 7.63
C ILE A 386 4.46 19.09 6.14
N PHE A 387 4.64 17.89 5.58
CA PHE A 387 5.13 17.72 4.21
C PHE A 387 4.08 18.10 3.16
N GLN A 388 2.89 17.51 3.22
CA GLN A 388 1.82 17.80 2.25
C GLN A 388 1.36 19.27 2.30
N PRO A 389 1.10 19.91 3.46
CA PRO A 389 0.77 21.33 3.51
C PRO A 389 1.87 22.23 2.95
N ALA A 390 3.14 21.88 3.17
CA ALA A 390 4.26 22.64 2.60
C ALA A 390 4.24 22.57 1.06
N ILE A 391 4.12 21.36 0.48
CA ILE A 391 4.03 21.18 -0.98
C ILE A 391 2.82 21.92 -1.55
N GLN A 392 1.63 21.78 -0.96
CA GLN A 392 0.42 22.47 -1.40
C GLN A 392 0.56 24.00 -1.37
N THR A 393 1.21 24.53 -0.35
CA THR A 393 1.48 25.97 -0.26
C THR A 393 2.40 26.41 -1.39
N ILE A 394 3.45 25.65 -1.66
CA ILE A 394 4.46 25.98 -2.67
C ILE A 394 3.89 25.86 -4.09
N THR A 395 3.10 24.83 -4.37
CA THR A 395 2.49 24.63 -5.71
C THR A 395 1.46 25.69 -6.04
N ARG A 396 0.81 26.29 -5.04
CA ARG A 396 -0.19 27.36 -5.24
C ARG A 396 0.43 28.75 -5.35
N SER A 397 1.25 29.15 -4.40
CA SER A 397 1.72 30.55 -4.34
C SER A 397 2.96 30.78 -3.47
N GLY A 398 3.38 29.77 -2.68
CA GLY A 398 4.41 29.94 -1.67
C GLY A 398 5.83 30.03 -2.24
N ASN A 399 6.70 30.71 -1.52
CA ASN A 399 8.13 30.65 -1.78
C ASN A 399 8.68 29.35 -1.21
N ALA A 400 9.24 28.49 -2.05
CA ALA A 400 9.73 27.16 -1.65
C ALA A 400 10.79 27.25 -0.53
N SER A 401 11.71 28.22 -0.61
CA SER A 401 12.78 28.36 0.40
C SER A 401 12.22 28.68 1.78
N SER A 402 11.33 29.66 1.90
CA SER A 402 10.75 30.04 3.19
C SER A 402 9.86 28.95 3.78
N VAL A 403 8.99 28.37 2.94
CA VAL A 403 8.06 27.30 3.36
C VAL A 403 8.81 26.04 3.80
N LEU A 404 9.79 25.58 3.01
CA LEU A 404 10.56 24.37 3.36
C LEU A 404 11.48 24.60 4.57
N LYS A 405 12.03 25.79 4.77
CA LYS A 405 12.79 26.11 6.01
C LYS A 405 11.89 26.07 7.24
N ALA A 406 10.66 26.59 7.16
CA ALA A 406 9.69 26.50 8.25
C ALA A 406 9.29 25.03 8.52
N ALA A 407 8.97 24.27 7.48
CA ALA A 407 8.66 22.85 7.58
C ALA A 407 9.85 22.03 8.15
N ASN A 408 11.09 22.39 7.76
CA ASN A 408 12.31 21.77 8.30
C ASN A 408 12.46 22.00 9.81
N ALA A 409 12.19 23.22 10.29
CA ALA A 409 12.25 23.51 11.72
C ALA A 409 11.20 22.71 12.50
N GLN A 410 9.96 22.66 12.00
CA GLN A 410 8.89 21.86 12.61
C GLN A 410 9.25 20.36 12.65
N LEU A 411 9.75 19.83 11.54
CA LEU A 411 10.13 18.42 11.44
C LEU A 411 11.31 18.11 12.36
N ASN A 412 12.32 18.96 12.46
CA ASN A 412 13.44 18.76 13.39
C ASN A 412 12.98 18.77 14.86
N THR A 413 12.07 19.68 15.23
CA THR A 413 11.49 19.68 16.58
C THR A 413 10.78 18.37 16.88
N LEU A 414 9.98 17.85 15.93
CA LEU A 414 9.26 16.59 16.09
C LEU A 414 10.21 15.38 16.20
N LEU A 415 11.31 15.39 15.43
CA LEU A 415 12.31 14.33 15.40
C LEU A 415 13.36 14.42 16.53
N GLY A 416 13.29 15.46 17.38
CA GLY A 416 14.26 15.69 18.45
C GLY A 416 15.64 16.11 17.95
N CYS A 417 15.73 16.69 16.76
CA CYS A 417 16.94 17.22 16.16
C CYS A 417 17.11 18.72 16.45
N GLN A 418 18.35 19.13 16.79
CA GLN A 418 18.71 20.55 17.00
C GLN A 418 19.20 21.20 15.71
#